data_8a5243f2e931d1c37f66ee5da260e1dc
#
_entry.id   8a5243f2e931d1c37f66ee5da260e1dc
#
_cell.length_a   1.000
_cell.length_b   1.000
_cell.length_c   1.000
_cell.angle_alpha   90.00
_cell.angle_beta   90.00
_cell.angle_gamma   90.00
#
_symmetry.space_group_name_H-M   'P 1'
#
loop_
_entity.id
_entity.type
_entity.pdbx_description
1 polymer ?
#
loop_
_entity_poly.entity_id
_entity_poly.type
_entity_poly.pdbx_seq_one_letter_code
_entity_poly.pdbx_strand_id
1 'polypeptide(L)'
;MTESIPPSTRDRILVEASRLFAAQGVKATTVAQIETAVGLRKGSGGVHRYFASKNDLIAEIFARQLGQGREILAEAEALPVPDPSNLVPYVTALGEKILRDAEHGREVSLIMLRDAAILPDFARTHLLDNDAVAYGTMANSLRAQMNQQQLEQFDPEALAFLFVGSLLFFKMTDWLTGQPKLGLTDDRLVRTWVNVFEPVLRTLVAEGPTPAE
;
A
#
# COMPACT_ATOMS: atom_id res chain seq x y z
N MET A 1 0.99 -29.42 -8.03
CA MET A 1 -0.34 -28.84 -7.83
C MET A 1 -0.56 -28.73 -6.33
N THR A 2 -0.29 -27.56 -5.75
CA THR A 2 -0.56 -27.28 -4.33
C THR A 2 -2.05 -27.03 -4.20
N GLU A 3 -2.79 -27.95 -3.60
CA GLU A 3 -4.19 -27.74 -3.23
C GLU A 3 -4.26 -26.55 -2.27
N SER A 4 -4.82 -25.44 -2.72
CA SER A 4 -5.06 -24.28 -1.87
C SER A 4 -6.14 -24.66 -0.85
N ILE A 5 -5.79 -24.66 0.42
CA ILE A 5 -6.75 -24.85 1.52
C ILE A 5 -7.82 -23.75 1.38
N PRO A 6 -9.12 -24.09 1.34
CA PRO A 6 -10.17 -23.09 1.21
C PRO A 6 -10.12 -22.10 2.39
N PRO A 7 -10.36 -20.78 2.15
CA PRO A 7 -10.28 -19.76 3.18
C PRO A 7 -11.25 -20.07 4.33
N SER A 8 -10.81 -19.89 5.55
CA SER A 8 -11.63 -20.10 6.75
C SER A 8 -12.86 -19.17 6.74
N THR A 9 -13.90 -19.51 7.48
CA THR A 9 -15.07 -18.63 7.64
C THR A 9 -14.66 -17.27 8.19
N ARG A 10 -13.67 -17.22 9.09
CA ARG A 10 -13.10 -15.99 9.65
C ARG A 10 -12.47 -15.12 8.55
N ASP A 11 -11.67 -15.70 7.67
CA ASP A 11 -11.06 -14.97 6.54
C ASP A 11 -12.10 -14.45 5.55
N ARG A 12 -13.11 -15.26 5.25
CA ARG A 12 -14.22 -14.84 4.39
C ARG A 12 -14.98 -13.65 4.98
N ILE A 13 -15.20 -13.63 6.30
CA ILE A 13 -15.82 -12.49 7.00
C ILE A 13 -14.95 -11.23 6.84
N LEU A 14 -13.63 -11.32 7.03
CA LEU A 14 -12.71 -10.19 6.88
C LEU A 14 -12.74 -9.63 5.46
N VAL A 15 -12.64 -10.49 4.45
CA VAL A 15 -12.66 -10.08 3.03
C VAL A 15 -13.97 -9.39 2.67
N GLU A 16 -15.12 -9.99 2.99
CA GLU A 16 -16.42 -9.42 2.63
C GLU A 16 -16.75 -8.16 3.44
N ALA A 17 -16.32 -8.09 4.71
CA ALA A 17 -16.47 -6.88 5.51
C ALA A 17 -15.63 -5.72 4.95
N SER A 18 -14.36 -5.97 4.60
CA SER A 18 -13.48 -4.98 3.97
C SER A 18 -14.11 -4.45 2.68
N ARG A 19 -14.57 -5.33 1.81
CA ARG A 19 -15.25 -4.96 0.56
C ARG A 19 -16.51 -4.11 0.79
N LEU A 20 -17.36 -4.49 1.73
CA LEU A 20 -18.59 -3.75 2.05
C LEU A 20 -18.27 -2.38 2.70
N PHE A 21 -17.29 -2.32 3.61
CA PHE A 21 -16.86 -1.06 4.21
C PHE A 21 -16.28 -0.11 3.13
N ALA A 22 -15.46 -0.60 2.23
CA ALA A 22 -14.92 0.19 1.13
C ALA A 22 -16.01 0.67 0.17
N ALA A 23 -17.01 -0.15 -0.14
CA ALA A 23 -18.04 0.16 -1.10
C ALA A 23 -19.07 1.18 -0.59
N GLN A 24 -19.58 1.01 0.65
CA GLN A 24 -20.71 1.79 1.18
C GLN A 24 -20.43 2.53 2.49
N GLY A 25 -19.22 2.37 3.06
CA GLY A 25 -18.79 2.97 4.32
C GLY A 25 -19.05 2.08 5.53
N VAL A 26 -18.26 2.31 6.57
CA VAL A 26 -18.33 1.56 7.83
C VAL A 26 -19.70 1.76 8.50
N LYS A 27 -20.19 3.00 8.56
CA LYS A 27 -21.45 3.32 9.23
C LYS A 27 -22.66 2.66 8.58
N ALA A 28 -22.72 2.64 7.26
CA ALA A 28 -23.83 2.07 6.48
C ALA A 28 -23.81 0.54 6.42
N THR A 29 -22.66 -0.10 6.68
CA THR A 29 -22.54 -1.55 6.65
C THR A 29 -23.03 -2.18 7.96
N THR A 30 -23.97 -3.10 7.88
CA THR A 30 -24.48 -3.86 9.02
C THR A 30 -23.86 -5.25 9.12
N VAL A 31 -23.79 -5.81 10.33
CA VAL A 31 -23.33 -7.20 10.55
C VAL A 31 -24.19 -8.20 9.76
N ALA A 32 -25.49 -7.96 9.67
CA ALA A 32 -26.39 -8.82 8.90
C ALA A 32 -26.10 -8.84 7.38
N GLN A 33 -25.59 -7.73 6.81
CA GLN A 33 -25.14 -7.70 5.43
C GLN A 33 -23.87 -8.53 5.26
N ILE A 34 -22.95 -8.45 6.20
CA ILE A 34 -21.72 -9.25 6.20
C ILE A 34 -22.06 -10.74 6.31
N GLU A 35 -22.94 -11.13 7.24
CA GLU A 35 -23.42 -12.51 7.36
C GLU A 35 -24.00 -13.04 6.05
N THR A 36 -24.82 -12.24 5.39
CA THR A 36 -25.42 -12.61 4.09
C THR A 36 -24.34 -12.79 3.02
N ALA A 37 -23.37 -11.87 2.95
CA ALA A 37 -22.30 -11.91 1.94
C ALA A 37 -21.41 -13.15 2.06
N VAL A 38 -21.17 -13.64 3.29
CA VAL A 38 -20.38 -14.87 3.52
C VAL A 38 -21.21 -16.14 3.52
N GLY A 39 -22.51 -16.06 3.23
CA GLY A 39 -23.41 -17.21 3.20
C GLY A 39 -23.83 -17.72 4.58
N LEU A 40 -23.73 -16.91 5.63
CA LEU A 40 -24.26 -17.20 6.95
C LEU A 40 -25.73 -16.78 7.02
N ARG A 41 -26.51 -17.42 7.92
CA ARG A 41 -27.89 -17.03 8.14
C ARG A 41 -27.95 -15.59 8.71
N LYS A 42 -28.65 -14.71 8.00
CA LYS A 42 -28.84 -13.31 8.40
C LYS A 42 -29.36 -13.19 9.86
N GLY A 43 -28.71 -12.39 10.67
CA GLY A 43 -29.09 -12.13 12.06
C GLY A 43 -28.85 -13.31 13.01
N SER A 44 -28.06 -14.31 12.59
CA SER A 44 -27.76 -15.48 13.41
C SER A 44 -26.68 -15.26 14.48
N GLY A 45 -26.05 -14.07 14.48
CA GLY A 45 -24.85 -13.81 15.30
C GLY A 45 -23.62 -14.59 14.84
N GLY A 46 -23.64 -15.10 13.60
CA GLY A 46 -22.55 -15.89 13.06
C GLY A 46 -21.22 -15.13 12.99
N VAL A 47 -21.26 -13.82 12.70
CA VAL A 47 -20.06 -12.95 12.71
C VAL A 47 -19.57 -12.76 14.15
N HIS A 48 -20.48 -12.62 15.13
CA HIS A 48 -20.12 -12.40 16.54
C HIS A 48 -19.40 -13.59 17.21
N ARG A 49 -19.40 -14.78 16.59
CA ARG A 49 -18.57 -15.92 17.03
C ARG A 49 -17.09 -15.68 16.78
N TYR A 50 -16.74 -14.82 15.85
CA TYR A 50 -15.37 -14.54 15.41
C TYR A 50 -14.88 -13.15 15.83
N PHE A 51 -15.80 -12.17 15.91
CA PHE A 51 -15.50 -10.77 16.21
C PHE A 51 -16.55 -10.23 17.17
N ALA A 52 -16.13 -9.75 18.34
CA ALA A 52 -17.04 -9.27 19.39
C ALA A 52 -17.81 -8.00 18.97
N SER A 53 -17.18 -7.16 18.13
CA SER A 53 -17.77 -5.91 17.65
C SER A 53 -17.34 -5.60 16.21
N LYS A 54 -18.01 -4.61 15.61
CA LYS A 54 -17.59 -4.07 14.30
C LYS A 54 -16.22 -3.37 14.39
N ASN A 55 -15.87 -2.79 15.54
CA ASN A 55 -14.55 -2.19 15.75
C ASN A 55 -13.45 -3.24 15.78
N ASP A 56 -13.68 -4.42 16.37
CA ASP A 56 -12.72 -5.52 16.35
C ASP A 56 -12.51 -6.05 14.93
N LEU A 57 -13.59 -6.09 14.14
CA LEU A 57 -13.51 -6.47 12.73
C LEU A 57 -12.68 -5.46 11.92
N ILE A 58 -12.87 -4.16 12.15
CA ILE A 58 -12.07 -3.10 11.54
C ILE A 58 -10.61 -3.24 11.97
N ALA A 59 -10.35 -3.42 13.27
CA ALA A 59 -8.99 -3.57 13.80
C ALA A 59 -8.24 -4.71 13.13
N GLU A 60 -8.90 -5.85 12.94
CA GLU A 60 -8.30 -7.03 12.31
C GLU A 60 -8.04 -6.82 10.81
N ILE A 61 -8.96 -6.13 10.10
CA ILE A 61 -8.77 -5.78 8.68
C ILE A 61 -7.51 -4.92 8.53
N PHE A 62 -7.34 -3.91 9.38
CA PHE A 62 -6.19 -3.02 9.35
C PHE A 62 -4.89 -3.74 9.76
N ALA A 63 -4.93 -4.55 10.82
CA ALA A 63 -3.77 -5.33 11.27
C ALA A 63 -3.28 -6.30 10.20
N ARG A 64 -4.19 -6.94 9.47
CA ARG A 64 -3.86 -7.83 8.35
C ARG A 64 -3.19 -7.06 7.21
N GLN A 65 -3.69 -5.89 6.87
CA GLN A 65 -3.09 -5.03 5.83
C GLN A 65 -1.68 -4.59 6.22
N LEU A 66 -1.46 -4.21 7.48
CA LEU A 66 -0.14 -3.84 7.98
C LEU A 66 0.85 -5.02 7.95
N GLY A 67 0.38 -6.22 8.30
CA GLY A 67 1.18 -7.44 8.20
C GLY A 67 1.63 -7.70 6.76
N GLN A 68 0.71 -7.63 5.81
CA GLN A 68 1.01 -7.78 4.38
C GLN A 68 1.96 -6.67 3.88
N GLY A 69 1.76 -5.43 4.29
CA GLY A 69 2.64 -4.32 3.96
C GLY A 69 4.08 -4.57 4.43
N ARG A 70 4.27 -5.08 5.63
CA ARG A 70 5.60 -5.44 6.16
C ARG A 70 6.27 -6.58 5.40
N GLU A 71 5.52 -7.60 4.98
CA GLU A 71 6.05 -8.69 4.14
C GLU A 71 6.52 -8.16 2.78
N ILE A 72 5.71 -7.33 2.12
CA ILE A 72 6.05 -6.66 0.86
C ILE A 72 7.35 -5.84 0.98
N LEU A 73 7.54 -5.18 2.12
CA LEU A 73 8.73 -4.37 2.36
C LEU A 73 9.97 -5.20 2.65
N ALA A 74 9.85 -6.27 3.44
CA ALA A 74 10.95 -7.19 3.64
C ALA A 74 11.46 -7.77 2.32
N GLU A 75 10.56 -8.02 1.36
CA GLU A 75 10.92 -8.39 -0.01
C GLU A 75 11.63 -7.25 -0.76
N ALA A 76 11.17 -6.00 -0.57
CA ALA A 76 11.77 -4.83 -1.22
C ALA A 76 13.16 -4.50 -0.66
N GLU A 77 13.37 -4.65 0.66
CA GLU A 77 14.68 -4.47 1.30
C GLU A 77 15.70 -5.54 0.87
N ALA A 78 15.23 -6.72 0.48
CA ALA A 78 16.07 -7.79 -0.04
C ALA A 78 16.49 -7.58 -1.51
N LEU A 79 15.94 -6.58 -2.20
CA LEU A 79 16.34 -6.28 -3.57
C LEU A 79 17.77 -5.74 -3.61
N PRO A 80 18.61 -6.24 -4.53
CA PRO A 80 19.97 -5.75 -4.68
C PRO A 80 19.95 -4.26 -5.07
N VAL A 81 20.98 -3.53 -4.64
CA VAL A 81 21.24 -2.16 -5.12
C VAL A 81 21.29 -2.20 -6.65
N PRO A 82 20.55 -1.33 -7.35
CA PRO A 82 20.49 -1.38 -8.79
C PRO A 82 21.86 -1.08 -9.42
N ASP A 83 22.28 -1.91 -10.35
CA ASP A 83 23.43 -1.63 -11.21
C ASP A 83 23.11 -0.37 -12.04
N PRO A 84 23.99 0.67 -12.05
CA PRO A 84 23.81 1.85 -12.88
C PRO A 84 23.57 1.57 -14.38
N SER A 85 24.07 0.43 -14.90
CA SER A 85 23.83 0.00 -16.28
C SER A 85 22.42 -0.57 -16.51
N ASN A 86 21.68 -0.92 -15.46
CA ASN A 86 20.36 -1.59 -15.52
C ASN A 86 19.25 -0.82 -14.79
N LEU A 87 19.38 0.50 -14.64
CA LEU A 87 18.42 1.33 -13.90
C LEU A 87 17.02 1.36 -14.51
N VAL A 88 16.88 1.49 -15.82
CA VAL A 88 15.57 1.58 -16.47
C VAL A 88 14.69 0.35 -16.19
N PRO A 89 15.13 -0.89 -16.41
CA PRO A 89 14.37 -2.07 -16.04
C PRO A 89 14.05 -2.15 -14.54
N TYR A 90 15.00 -1.80 -13.67
CA TYR A 90 14.82 -1.79 -12.24
C TYR A 90 13.73 -0.80 -11.81
N VAL A 91 13.81 0.45 -12.25
CA VAL A 91 12.83 1.50 -11.92
C VAL A 91 11.45 1.18 -12.50
N THR A 92 11.39 0.56 -13.69
CA THR A 92 10.14 0.10 -14.28
C THR A 92 9.48 -0.97 -13.40
N ALA A 93 10.23 -2.01 -13.03
CA ALA A 93 9.72 -3.07 -12.15
C ALA A 93 9.29 -2.54 -10.79
N LEU A 94 10.00 -1.56 -10.23
CA LEU A 94 9.65 -0.88 -8.98
C LEU A 94 8.33 -0.14 -9.10
N GLY A 95 8.14 0.67 -10.14
CA GLY A 95 6.89 1.41 -10.38
C GLY A 95 5.69 0.49 -10.54
N GLU A 96 5.84 -0.58 -11.34
CA GLU A 96 4.81 -1.61 -11.51
C GLU A 96 4.51 -2.33 -10.19
N LYS A 97 5.55 -2.63 -9.37
CA LYS A 97 5.37 -3.25 -8.06
C LYS A 97 4.57 -2.33 -7.13
N ILE A 98 4.91 -1.04 -7.04
CA ILE A 98 4.19 -0.07 -6.21
C ILE A 98 2.70 -0.02 -6.60
N LEU A 99 2.39 0.01 -7.89
CA LEU A 99 0.99 0.02 -8.35
C LEU A 99 0.25 -1.27 -8.02
N ARG A 100 0.90 -2.43 -8.15
CA ARG A 100 0.31 -3.74 -7.76
C ARG A 100 0.08 -3.82 -6.25
N ASP A 101 1.05 -3.40 -5.45
CA ASP A 101 0.96 -3.43 -3.99
C ASP A 101 -0.13 -2.46 -3.49
N ALA A 102 -0.26 -1.29 -4.12
CA ALA A 102 -1.35 -0.37 -3.84
C ALA A 102 -2.73 -1.02 -4.06
N GLU A 103 -2.89 -1.81 -5.12
CA GLU A 103 -4.16 -2.51 -5.38
C GLU A 103 -4.53 -3.52 -4.29
N HIS A 104 -3.55 -4.17 -3.65
CA HIS A 104 -3.80 -5.05 -2.49
C HIS A 104 -4.30 -4.27 -1.25
N GLY A 105 -3.92 -3.00 -1.11
CA GLY A 105 -4.36 -2.12 -0.03
C GLY A 105 -5.61 -1.29 -0.33
N ARG A 106 -6.23 -1.48 -1.49
CA ARG A 106 -7.30 -0.63 -2.02
C ARG A 106 -8.47 -0.45 -1.03
N GLU A 107 -9.01 -1.54 -0.49
CA GLU A 107 -10.18 -1.49 0.40
C GLU A 107 -9.86 -0.69 1.67
N VAL A 108 -8.71 -0.93 2.30
CA VAL A 108 -8.30 -0.21 3.51
C VAL A 108 -8.10 1.27 3.19
N SER A 109 -7.47 1.60 2.07
CA SER A 109 -7.29 2.98 1.62
C SER A 109 -8.63 3.69 1.38
N LEU A 110 -9.60 3.03 0.75
CA LEU A 110 -10.95 3.57 0.53
C LEU A 110 -11.72 3.76 1.85
N ILE A 111 -11.60 2.82 2.80
CA ILE A 111 -12.19 2.95 4.14
C ILE A 111 -11.58 4.17 4.85
N MET A 112 -10.26 4.33 4.82
CA MET A 112 -9.58 5.48 5.42
C MET A 112 -10.02 6.79 4.81
N LEU A 113 -10.05 6.90 3.48
CA LEU A 113 -10.44 8.13 2.78
C LEU A 113 -11.90 8.54 3.07
N ARG A 114 -12.80 7.57 3.19
CA ARG A 114 -14.23 7.83 3.39
C ARG A 114 -14.60 8.06 4.85
N ASP A 115 -14.06 7.24 5.73
CA ASP A 115 -14.54 7.11 7.10
C ASP A 115 -13.55 7.61 8.16
N ALA A 116 -12.44 8.27 7.77
CA ALA A 116 -11.36 8.71 8.67
C ALA A 116 -11.86 9.42 9.95
N ALA A 117 -12.93 10.23 9.84
CA ALA A 117 -13.47 10.98 10.97
C ALA A 117 -14.19 10.12 12.01
N ILE A 118 -14.63 8.92 11.65
CA ILE A 118 -15.41 8.01 12.51
C ILE A 118 -14.67 6.73 12.86
N LEU A 119 -13.51 6.52 12.25
CA LEU A 119 -12.66 5.36 12.57
C LEU A 119 -12.05 5.52 13.98
N PRO A 120 -11.90 4.41 14.72
CA PRO A 120 -11.19 4.40 15.98
C PRO A 120 -9.75 4.93 15.86
N ASP A 121 -9.19 5.45 16.95
CA ASP A 121 -7.84 6.05 16.95
C ASP A 121 -6.75 5.07 16.45
N PHE A 122 -6.90 3.78 16.73
CA PHE A 122 -5.96 2.78 16.23
C PHE A 122 -5.86 2.75 14.67
N ALA A 123 -6.94 3.07 13.97
CA ALA A 123 -6.92 3.12 12.51
C ALA A 123 -6.09 4.30 11.97
N ARG A 124 -6.06 5.42 12.72
CA ARG A 124 -5.19 6.56 12.38
C ARG A 124 -3.73 6.23 12.64
N THR A 125 -3.43 5.57 13.76
CA THR A 125 -2.08 5.07 14.06
C THR A 125 -1.62 4.10 12.97
N HIS A 126 -2.51 3.22 12.53
CA HIS A 126 -2.22 2.30 11.44
C HIS A 126 -1.82 3.00 10.13
N LEU A 127 -2.49 4.11 9.78
CA LEU A 127 -2.11 4.91 8.60
C LEU A 127 -0.68 5.44 8.75
N LEU A 128 -0.37 6.04 9.90
CA LEU A 128 0.97 6.57 10.18
C LEU A 128 2.04 5.47 10.14
N ASP A 129 1.74 4.30 10.71
CA ASP A 129 2.65 3.15 10.69
C ASP A 129 2.87 2.62 9.27
N ASN A 130 1.80 2.55 8.46
CA ASN A 130 1.90 2.08 7.08
C ASN A 130 2.66 3.07 6.18
N ASP A 131 2.45 4.36 6.36
CA ASP A 131 3.19 5.42 5.66
C ASP A 131 4.67 5.40 6.05
N ALA A 132 4.98 5.31 7.35
CA ALA A 132 6.34 5.19 7.84
C ALA A 132 7.07 3.97 7.26
N VAL A 133 6.33 2.86 7.08
CA VAL A 133 6.84 1.64 6.47
C VAL A 133 7.10 1.87 4.97
N ALA A 134 6.12 2.32 4.18
CA ALA A 134 6.24 2.47 2.73
C ALA A 134 7.26 3.54 2.32
N TYR A 135 7.12 4.75 2.87
CA TYR A 135 8.00 5.87 2.53
C TYR A 135 9.36 5.76 3.23
N GLY A 136 9.38 5.30 4.48
CA GLY A 136 10.61 5.15 5.26
C GLY A 136 11.58 4.15 4.66
N THR A 137 11.09 3.01 4.16
CA THR A 137 11.94 2.02 3.47
C THR A 137 12.55 2.62 2.20
N MET A 138 11.78 3.32 1.39
CA MET A 138 12.30 4.01 0.20
C MET A 138 13.31 5.09 0.59
N ALA A 139 13.00 5.92 1.59
CA ALA A 139 13.91 6.97 2.06
C ALA A 139 15.24 6.39 2.59
N ASN A 140 15.19 5.31 3.36
CA ASN A 140 16.40 4.63 3.85
C ASN A 140 17.23 4.03 2.71
N SER A 141 16.57 3.43 1.71
CA SER A 141 17.25 2.91 0.52
C SER A 141 17.93 4.02 -0.28
N LEU A 142 17.27 5.16 -0.46
CA LEU A 142 17.87 6.32 -1.12
C LEU A 142 19.05 6.88 -0.32
N ARG A 143 18.87 7.10 0.99
CA ARG A 143 19.91 7.60 1.88
C ARG A 143 21.17 6.74 1.87
N ALA A 144 21.01 5.42 1.84
CA ALA A 144 22.14 4.50 1.81
C ALA A 144 22.98 4.60 0.54
N GLN A 145 22.45 5.20 -0.54
CA GLN A 145 23.12 5.37 -1.81
C GLN A 145 23.66 6.80 -2.03
N MET A 146 23.38 7.73 -1.11
CA MET A 146 23.73 9.14 -1.23
C MET A 146 25.04 9.45 -0.50
N ASN A 147 25.90 10.26 -1.12
CA ASN A 147 27.04 10.89 -0.46
C ASN A 147 26.61 12.17 0.29
N GLN A 148 27.55 12.77 1.06
CA GLN A 148 27.27 13.96 1.88
C GLN A 148 26.76 15.15 1.07
N GLN A 149 27.32 15.40 -0.11
CA GLN A 149 26.91 16.50 -0.98
C GLN A 149 25.48 16.29 -1.52
N GLN A 150 25.14 15.06 -1.84
CA GLN A 150 23.79 14.71 -2.29
C GLN A 150 22.76 14.84 -1.16
N LEU A 151 23.12 14.49 0.09
CA LEU A 151 22.27 14.69 1.27
C LEU A 151 22.04 16.17 1.61
N GLU A 152 22.96 17.05 1.23
CA GLU A 152 22.76 18.50 1.34
C GLU A 152 21.82 19.05 0.25
N GLN A 153 21.79 18.41 -0.93
CA GLN A 153 21.00 18.83 -2.08
C GLN A 153 19.60 18.21 -2.10
N PHE A 154 19.46 16.96 -1.68
CA PHE A 154 18.23 16.20 -1.74
C PHE A 154 17.84 15.67 -0.37
N ASP A 155 16.58 15.83 -0.03
CA ASP A 155 15.96 15.21 1.14
C ASP A 155 15.45 13.81 0.76
N PRO A 156 15.99 12.71 1.34
CA PRO A 156 15.57 11.35 0.98
C PRO A 156 14.10 11.06 1.27
N GLU A 157 13.54 11.65 2.35
CA GLU A 157 12.13 11.52 2.71
C GLU A 157 11.23 12.21 1.68
N ALA A 158 11.62 13.42 1.25
CA ALA A 158 10.89 14.15 0.21
C ALA A 158 10.95 13.42 -1.14
N LEU A 159 12.10 12.87 -1.51
CA LEU A 159 12.24 12.04 -2.72
C LEU A 159 11.37 10.78 -2.64
N ALA A 160 11.39 10.08 -1.51
CA ALA A 160 10.56 8.89 -1.32
C ALA A 160 9.06 9.24 -1.44
N PHE A 161 8.64 10.35 -0.85
CA PHE A 161 7.26 10.83 -0.97
C PHE A 161 6.88 11.16 -2.41
N LEU A 162 7.74 11.80 -3.17
CA LEU A 162 7.51 12.10 -4.59
C LEU A 162 7.45 10.83 -5.43
N PHE A 163 8.35 9.89 -5.21
CA PHE A 163 8.42 8.64 -5.97
C PHE A 163 7.19 7.76 -5.72
N VAL A 164 6.94 7.40 -4.47
CA VAL A 164 5.85 6.52 -4.10
C VAL A 164 4.51 7.24 -4.18
N GLY A 165 4.42 8.45 -3.62
CA GLY A 165 3.19 9.22 -3.50
C GLY A 165 2.55 9.58 -4.83
N SER A 166 3.34 9.85 -5.87
CA SER A 166 2.79 10.14 -7.21
C SER A 166 2.01 8.95 -7.80
N LEU A 167 2.51 7.73 -7.63
CA LEU A 167 1.86 6.50 -8.07
C LEU A 167 0.64 6.17 -7.20
N LEU A 168 0.77 6.30 -5.89
CA LEU A 168 -0.34 6.06 -4.95
C LEU A 168 -1.48 7.06 -5.18
N PHE A 169 -1.20 8.34 -5.38
CA PHE A 169 -2.22 9.35 -5.65
C PHE A 169 -2.98 9.06 -6.94
N PHE A 170 -2.30 8.56 -7.97
CA PHE A 170 -2.95 8.13 -9.21
C PHE A 170 -3.96 7.01 -8.94
N LYS A 171 -3.56 5.94 -8.23
CA LYS A 171 -4.46 4.84 -7.86
C LYS A 171 -5.64 5.33 -7.01
N MET A 172 -5.38 6.16 -6.01
CA MET A 172 -6.43 6.74 -5.18
C MET A 172 -7.48 7.51 -6.00
N THR A 173 -7.05 8.30 -6.97
CA THR A 173 -7.99 9.05 -7.83
C THR A 173 -8.80 8.13 -8.74
N ASP A 174 -8.19 7.06 -9.24
CA ASP A 174 -8.88 6.04 -10.03
C ASP A 174 -9.96 5.32 -9.20
N TRP A 175 -9.59 4.84 -8.01
CA TRP A 175 -10.54 4.17 -7.11
C TRP A 175 -11.71 5.05 -6.67
N LEU A 176 -11.46 6.34 -6.40
CA LEU A 176 -12.49 7.29 -5.96
C LEU A 176 -13.46 7.68 -7.09
N THR A 177 -12.98 7.73 -8.33
CA THR A 177 -13.78 8.19 -9.46
C THR A 177 -14.30 7.09 -10.35
N GLY A 178 -13.76 5.86 -10.20
CA GLY A 178 -14.09 4.71 -11.06
C GLY A 178 -13.64 4.88 -12.51
N GLN A 179 -12.81 5.87 -12.80
CA GLN A 179 -12.31 6.15 -14.15
C GLN A 179 -10.89 6.70 -14.09
N PRO A 180 -10.00 6.22 -14.97
CA PRO A 180 -8.63 6.74 -15.05
C PRO A 180 -8.65 8.22 -15.45
N LYS A 181 -7.96 9.06 -14.68
CA LYS A 181 -7.83 10.49 -14.98
C LYS A 181 -7.10 10.71 -16.29
N LEU A 182 -7.62 11.58 -17.14
CA LEU A 182 -7.03 11.94 -18.44
C LEU A 182 -6.80 10.73 -19.36
N GLY A 183 -7.51 9.62 -19.16
CA GLY A 183 -7.30 8.37 -19.88
C GLY A 183 -5.90 7.77 -19.70
N LEU A 184 -5.24 8.07 -18.56
CA LEU A 184 -3.95 7.47 -18.20
C LEU A 184 -4.14 6.00 -17.82
N THR A 185 -3.29 5.14 -18.39
CA THR A 185 -3.15 3.74 -17.97
C THR A 185 -1.92 3.59 -17.07
N ASP A 186 -1.87 2.51 -16.30
CA ASP A 186 -0.71 2.17 -15.46
C ASP A 186 0.60 2.20 -16.29
N ASP A 187 0.62 1.59 -17.47
CA ASP A 187 1.79 1.57 -18.36
C ASP A 187 2.25 2.95 -18.80
N ARG A 188 1.30 3.84 -19.17
CA ARG A 188 1.62 5.21 -19.57
C ARG A 188 2.18 6.02 -18.41
N LEU A 189 1.61 5.83 -17.23
CA LEU A 189 2.08 6.47 -16.02
C LEU A 189 3.47 5.98 -15.65
N VAL A 190 3.68 4.67 -15.54
CA VAL A 190 4.99 4.07 -15.17
C VAL A 190 6.07 4.50 -16.14
N ARG A 191 5.81 4.47 -17.45
CA ARG A 191 6.78 4.91 -18.46
C ARG A 191 7.20 6.37 -18.27
N THR A 192 6.25 7.25 -18.01
CA THR A 192 6.54 8.67 -17.77
C THR A 192 7.25 8.86 -16.43
N TRP A 193 6.82 8.14 -15.41
CA TRP A 193 7.42 8.14 -14.09
C TRP A 193 8.89 7.69 -14.15
N VAL A 194 9.20 6.63 -14.87
CA VAL A 194 10.59 6.16 -15.12
C VAL A 194 11.42 7.25 -15.78
N ASN A 195 10.91 7.88 -16.82
CA ASN A 195 11.65 8.95 -17.53
C ASN A 195 11.95 10.17 -16.64
N VAL A 196 11.15 10.40 -15.61
CA VAL A 196 11.35 11.51 -14.65
C VAL A 196 12.33 11.11 -13.54
N PHE A 197 12.20 9.91 -12.98
CA PHE A 197 12.92 9.51 -11.78
C PHE A 197 14.21 8.72 -12.04
N GLU A 198 14.34 8.02 -13.16
CA GLU A 198 15.57 7.31 -13.51
C GLU A 198 16.79 8.23 -13.57
N PRO A 199 16.75 9.44 -14.20
CA PRO A 199 17.90 10.35 -14.19
C PRO A 199 18.31 10.80 -12.77
N VAL A 200 17.34 11.01 -11.89
CA VAL A 200 17.62 11.34 -10.47
C VAL A 200 18.33 10.17 -9.81
N LEU A 201 17.79 8.96 -9.90
CA LEU A 201 18.40 7.76 -9.33
C LEU A 201 19.79 7.49 -9.92
N ARG A 202 19.98 7.70 -11.22
CA ARG A 202 21.28 7.57 -11.87
C ARG A 202 22.34 8.49 -11.26
N THR A 203 21.98 9.74 -10.98
CA THR A 203 22.86 10.70 -10.31
C THR A 203 23.22 10.23 -8.89
N LEU A 204 22.25 9.71 -8.14
CA LEU A 204 22.50 9.22 -6.78
C LEU A 204 23.42 7.99 -6.75
N VAL A 205 23.20 7.04 -7.66
CA VAL A 205 23.94 5.77 -7.70
C VAL A 205 25.35 5.93 -8.31
N ALA A 206 25.52 6.83 -9.31
CA ALA A 206 26.80 6.99 -10.02
C ALA A 206 27.93 7.54 -9.14
N GLU A 207 27.61 8.37 -8.15
CA GLU A 207 28.59 8.97 -7.27
C GLU A 207 28.81 8.17 -5.97
N GLY A 208 27.88 7.24 -5.66
CA GLY A 208 27.95 6.28 -4.55
C GLY A 208 28.16 6.91 -3.15
N PRO A 209 27.96 6.14 -2.09
CA PRO A 209 28.29 6.59 -0.74
C PRO A 209 29.81 6.76 -0.62
N THR A 210 30.23 7.84 0.03
CA THR A 210 31.65 8.04 0.37
C THR A 210 32.10 6.89 1.29
N PRO A 211 33.22 6.18 0.98
CA PRO A 211 33.73 5.17 1.90
C PRO A 211 33.91 5.77 3.30
N ALA A 212 33.44 5.07 4.33
CA ALA A 212 33.69 5.46 5.69
C ALA A 212 35.22 5.39 5.94
N GLU A 213 35.85 6.50 6.34
CA GLU A 213 37.23 6.55 6.76
C GLU A 213 37.48 5.75 8.06
#